data_bd1da3da694220a9e27cb4381fc33e69
#
_entry.id   bd1da3da694220a9e27cb4381fc33e69
#
_cell.length_a   1.000
_cell.length_b   1.000
_cell.length_c   1.000
_cell.angle_alpha   90.00
_cell.angle_beta   90.00
_cell.angle_gamma   90.00
#
_symmetry.space_group_name_H-M   'P 1'
#
loop_
_entity.id
_entity.type
_entity.pdbx_description
1 polymer ?
#
loop_
_entity_poly.entity_id
_entity_poly.type
_entity_poly.pdbx_seq_one_letter_code
_entity_poly.pdbx_strand_id
1 'polypeptide(L)'
;MPDAIPKPQPVAMVAPPPQPKPVPSVTRVVLANFSGAPELVAIHKRTYSWEPGRRPVPSEEQPPLDEVGIAHEPLIKDLPPSWRSLPETIGFKQWTDVVVQGHARPRQPTTEMRVALALGERRHEALVIGKRTCDTVGGRIAFTPPEPFSELPLRYELAYGGRDAAYEAALLDELRRTLPADKLRRAAPSAEGMFGQIHPLMYPRNRFGQGYVLHREAWAGRELPQIERPDDRLTPERLITPHPLQWQGMPLPIGFDYLDPMTFPRMGMFGCPPPGYQPGQRTREVELGLAPEDMCRGNIAVATPEQLPGLIHPRCCAVASLGLTFPILRGDETITLHGMDHAQPALALQLPGERPRFAIAGLEAKPVTPPAELSLVLIDVDARRLTLVWAGRHRGKRLPAPQQLAAFTANVSVTWSAG
;
A
#
# COMPACT_ATOMS: atom_id res chain seq x y z
N MET A 1 -28.86 -33.05 61.94
CA MET A 1 -28.58 -32.77 60.53
C MET A 1 -28.50 -31.26 60.40
N PRO A 2 -27.37 -30.67 60.04
CA PRO A 2 -27.27 -29.23 59.86
C PRO A 2 -27.79 -28.85 58.48
N ASP A 3 -28.55 -27.74 58.45
CA ASP A 3 -29.24 -27.16 57.32
C ASP A 3 -28.24 -26.76 56.21
N ALA A 4 -28.57 -27.11 54.99
CA ALA A 4 -27.78 -26.79 53.79
C ALA A 4 -27.93 -25.27 53.48
N ILE A 5 -26.80 -24.59 53.41
CA ILE A 5 -26.72 -23.17 52.99
C ILE A 5 -27.15 -23.08 51.52
N PRO A 6 -28.14 -22.24 51.17
CA PRO A 6 -28.58 -22.06 49.80
C PRO A 6 -27.44 -21.43 48.95
N LYS A 7 -27.15 -22.01 47.78
CA LYS A 7 -26.19 -21.45 46.82
C LYS A 7 -26.70 -20.11 46.27
N PRO A 8 -25.86 -19.06 46.20
CA PRO A 8 -26.26 -17.79 45.61
C PRO A 8 -26.64 -17.96 44.16
N GLN A 9 -27.77 -17.43 43.75
CA GLN A 9 -28.19 -17.38 42.35
C GLN A 9 -27.27 -16.38 41.58
N PRO A 10 -26.86 -16.71 40.35
CA PRO A 10 -26.07 -15.78 39.52
C PRO A 10 -26.90 -14.53 39.23
N VAL A 11 -26.39 -13.38 39.64
CA VAL A 11 -26.95 -12.06 39.26
C VAL A 11 -26.77 -11.91 37.74
N ALA A 12 -27.86 -11.80 36.99
CA ALA A 12 -27.82 -11.52 35.57
C ALA A 12 -27.12 -10.18 35.34
N MET A 13 -25.91 -10.20 34.75
CA MET A 13 -25.24 -8.99 34.30
C MET A 13 -26.08 -8.36 33.21
N VAL A 14 -26.67 -7.21 33.49
CA VAL A 14 -27.32 -6.35 32.50
C VAL A 14 -26.19 -5.89 31.54
N ALA A 15 -26.31 -6.25 30.29
CA ALA A 15 -25.34 -5.78 29.24
C ALA A 15 -25.35 -4.24 29.24
N PRO A 16 -24.18 -3.59 29.20
CA PRO A 16 -24.09 -2.14 29.09
C PRO A 16 -24.85 -1.69 27.83
N PRO A 17 -25.51 -0.52 27.86
CA PRO A 17 -26.21 0.01 26.70
C PRO A 17 -25.24 0.11 25.50
N PRO A 18 -25.71 -0.17 24.29
CA PRO A 18 -24.84 -0.10 23.09
C PRO A 18 -24.30 1.34 23.00
N GLN A 19 -22.96 1.44 22.93
CA GLN A 19 -22.33 2.73 22.71
C GLN A 19 -22.79 3.27 21.33
N PRO A 20 -23.15 4.57 21.24
CA PRO A 20 -23.52 5.17 19.98
C PRO A 20 -22.37 4.97 18.99
N LYS A 21 -22.65 4.42 17.79
CA LYS A 21 -21.65 4.26 16.73
C LYS A 21 -21.05 5.63 16.45
N PRO A 22 -19.71 5.78 16.44
CA PRO A 22 -19.09 7.05 16.12
C PRO A 22 -19.54 7.50 14.73
N VAL A 23 -19.97 8.76 14.62
CA VAL A 23 -20.32 9.36 13.32
C VAL A 23 -19.05 9.39 12.46
N PRO A 24 -19.06 8.82 11.25
CA PRO A 24 -17.92 8.86 10.36
C PRO A 24 -17.47 10.30 10.12
N SER A 25 -16.19 10.60 10.28
CA SER A 25 -15.65 11.96 10.19
C SER A 25 -14.62 12.07 9.10
N VAL A 26 -14.69 13.16 8.32
CA VAL A 26 -13.67 13.55 7.34
C VAL A 26 -12.45 14.24 7.99
N THR A 27 -12.51 14.49 9.29
CA THR A 27 -11.43 15.11 10.07
C THR A 27 -11.05 14.21 11.24
N ARG A 28 -9.74 14.07 11.49
CA ARG A 28 -9.17 13.36 12.63
C ARG A 28 -7.96 14.11 13.17
N VAL A 29 -7.70 13.88 14.45
CA VAL A 29 -6.45 14.30 15.09
C VAL A 29 -5.71 13.05 15.55
N VAL A 30 -4.42 12.99 15.24
CA VAL A 30 -3.53 11.89 15.64
C VAL A 30 -2.27 12.45 16.29
N LEU A 31 -1.60 11.64 17.10
CA LEU A 31 -0.25 11.91 17.55
C LEU A 31 0.73 11.14 16.67
N ALA A 32 1.72 11.85 16.17
CA ALA A 32 2.83 11.28 15.44
C ALA A 32 4.12 11.49 16.23
N ASN A 33 4.95 10.44 16.33
CA ASN A 33 6.26 10.53 16.97
C ASN A 33 7.29 9.86 16.07
N PHE A 34 7.81 10.60 15.11
CA PHE A 34 8.79 10.07 14.17
C PHE A 34 10.22 10.49 14.52
N SER A 35 10.40 11.69 15.07
CA SER A 35 11.71 12.29 15.37
C SER A 35 12.06 12.33 16.87
N GLY A 36 11.34 11.55 17.68
CA GLY A 36 11.52 11.54 19.14
C GLY A 36 10.72 12.64 19.88
N ALA A 37 10.19 13.65 19.17
CA ALA A 37 9.28 14.63 19.72
C ALA A 37 7.87 14.40 19.18
N PRO A 38 6.83 14.25 20.02
CA PRO A 38 5.47 14.05 19.58
C PRO A 38 4.93 15.30 18.88
N GLU A 39 4.20 15.08 17.81
CA GLU A 39 3.49 16.11 17.05
C GLU A 39 2.00 15.81 17.06
N LEU A 40 1.17 16.84 17.17
CA LEU A 40 -0.26 16.76 16.91
C LEU A 40 -0.49 16.99 15.42
N VAL A 41 -1.21 16.10 14.78
CA VAL A 41 -1.52 16.20 13.35
C VAL A 41 -3.02 16.21 13.15
N ALA A 42 -3.55 17.31 12.63
CA ALA A 42 -4.91 17.39 12.14
C ALA A 42 -4.94 16.90 10.68
N ILE A 43 -5.77 15.91 10.41
CA ILE A 43 -5.92 15.31 9.08
C ILE A 43 -7.33 15.60 8.59
N HIS A 44 -7.46 16.04 7.34
CA HIS A 44 -8.74 16.34 6.72
C HIS A 44 -8.79 15.80 5.29
N LYS A 45 -9.90 15.15 4.96
CA LYS A 45 -10.19 14.55 3.65
C LYS A 45 -11.27 15.36 2.94
N ARG A 46 -11.08 15.56 1.64
CA ARG A 46 -12.12 16.12 0.78
C ARG A 46 -12.17 15.38 -0.55
N THR A 47 -13.37 15.03 -0.95
CA THR A 47 -13.64 14.28 -2.18
C THR A 47 -14.30 15.19 -3.21
N TYR A 48 -13.92 15.00 -4.47
CA TYR A 48 -14.39 15.77 -5.63
C TYR A 48 -14.85 14.81 -6.72
N SER A 49 -15.84 15.23 -7.48
CA SER A 49 -16.15 14.66 -8.79
C SER A 49 -15.31 15.40 -9.84
N TRP A 50 -14.80 14.66 -10.84
CA TRP A 50 -13.98 15.26 -11.88
C TRP A 50 -14.34 14.75 -13.27
N GLU A 51 -14.11 15.58 -14.27
CA GLU A 51 -14.20 15.25 -15.68
C GLU A 51 -12.93 15.71 -16.40
N PRO A 52 -12.48 15.00 -17.45
CA PRO A 52 -11.32 15.42 -18.22
C PRO A 52 -11.44 16.84 -18.75
N GLY A 53 -10.41 17.64 -18.54
CA GLY A 53 -10.38 19.04 -19.01
C GLY A 53 -11.27 20.01 -18.23
N ARG A 54 -11.93 19.57 -17.16
CA ARG A 54 -12.72 20.43 -16.27
C ARG A 54 -12.10 20.49 -14.87
N ARG A 55 -12.32 21.62 -14.20
CA ARG A 55 -11.92 21.76 -12.78
C ARG A 55 -12.79 20.83 -11.93
N PRO A 56 -12.18 20.00 -11.04
CA PRO A 56 -12.95 19.16 -10.12
C PRO A 56 -13.87 19.99 -9.21
N VAL A 57 -15.06 19.49 -8.95
CA VAL A 57 -16.03 20.09 -8.04
C VAL A 57 -16.21 19.24 -6.79
N PRO A 58 -16.39 19.84 -5.60
CA PRO A 58 -16.64 19.07 -4.38
C PRO A 58 -17.80 18.11 -4.58
N SER A 59 -17.61 16.86 -4.22
CA SER A 59 -18.65 15.83 -4.26
C SER A 59 -19.67 16.10 -3.16
N GLU A 60 -20.96 15.81 -3.41
CA GLU A 60 -21.98 15.84 -2.36
C GLU A 60 -21.69 14.77 -1.28
N GLU A 61 -21.23 13.60 -1.69
CA GLU A 61 -20.81 12.54 -0.81
C GLU A 61 -19.35 12.76 -0.36
N GLN A 62 -19.16 12.88 0.94
CA GLN A 62 -17.85 13.01 1.58
C GLN A 62 -17.59 11.78 2.47
N PRO A 63 -16.97 10.71 1.93
CA PRO A 63 -16.71 9.50 2.70
C PRO A 63 -15.74 9.81 3.86
N PRO A 64 -15.89 9.11 5.00
CA PRO A 64 -15.00 9.28 6.15
C PRO A 64 -13.55 8.92 5.80
N LEU A 65 -12.63 9.35 6.68
CA LEU A 65 -11.24 8.88 6.64
C LEU A 65 -11.18 7.37 6.88
N ASP A 66 -10.41 6.67 6.08
CA ASP A 66 -10.09 5.27 6.33
C ASP A 66 -9.08 5.18 7.47
N GLU A 67 -9.48 4.57 8.58
CA GLU A 67 -8.62 4.38 9.77
C GLU A 67 -7.92 3.02 9.75
N VAL A 68 -8.39 2.09 8.92
CA VAL A 68 -7.84 0.73 8.74
C VAL A 68 -7.66 0.43 7.25
N GLY A 69 -6.77 -0.50 6.93
CA GLY A 69 -6.63 -0.99 5.56
C GLY A 69 -7.87 -1.78 5.13
N ILE A 70 -8.34 -1.54 3.92
CA ILE A 70 -9.45 -2.25 3.29
C ILE A 70 -8.92 -2.95 2.04
N ALA A 71 -9.07 -4.26 1.98
CA ALA A 71 -8.69 -5.03 0.82
C ALA A 71 -9.71 -4.88 -0.33
N HIS A 72 -9.27 -5.07 -1.54
CA HIS A 72 -10.15 -5.27 -2.68
C HIS A 72 -10.96 -6.58 -2.55
N GLU A 73 -12.02 -6.71 -3.33
CA GLU A 73 -12.60 -8.02 -3.58
C GLU A 73 -11.56 -8.91 -4.29
N PRO A 74 -11.50 -10.22 -3.95
CA PRO A 74 -10.55 -11.14 -4.58
C PRO A 74 -10.68 -11.15 -6.10
N LEU A 75 -9.58 -10.88 -6.81
CA LEU A 75 -9.51 -10.92 -8.26
C LEU A 75 -9.14 -12.32 -8.77
N ILE A 76 -8.26 -12.99 -8.07
CA ILE A 76 -7.77 -14.32 -8.40
C ILE A 76 -8.16 -15.26 -7.25
N LYS A 77 -8.81 -16.39 -7.62
CA LYS A 77 -9.20 -17.38 -6.64
C LYS A 77 -7.98 -17.89 -5.86
N ASP A 78 -8.17 -18.08 -4.56
CA ASP A 78 -7.16 -18.61 -3.63
C ASP A 78 -5.90 -17.74 -3.44
N LEU A 79 -5.88 -16.51 -3.99
CA LEU A 79 -4.85 -15.51 -3.70
C LEU A 79 -5.40 -14.39 -2.81
N PRO A 80 -4.56 -13.84 -1.90
CA PRO A 80 -4.97 -12.69 -1.11
C PRO A 80 -5.16 -11.47 -2.02
N PRO A 81 -6.22 -10.68 -1.82
CA PRO A 81 -6.43 -9.45 -2.57
C PRO A 81 -5.46 -8.35 -2.14
N SER A 82 -5.11 -7.45 -3.06
CA SER A 82 -4.37 -6.23 -2.78
C SER A 82 -5.24 -5.19 -2.04
N TRP A 83 -4.67 -4.04 -1.70
CA TRP A 83 -5.34 -3.02 -0.91
C TRP A 83 -6.18 -2.09 -1.79
N ARG A 84 -7.47 -1.93 -1.44
CA ARG A 84 -8.35 -0.89 -1.97
C ARG A 84 -8.12 0.45 -1.29
N SER A 85 -7.82 0.44 0.00
CA SER A 85 -7.35 1.61 0.74
C SER A 85 -6.37 1.20 1.83
N LEU A 86 -5.52 2.14 2.22
CA LEU A 86 -4.67 2.04 3.40
C LEU A 86 -5.03 3.18 4.36
N PRO A 87 -4.67 3.09 5.66
CA PRO A 87 -5.02 4.12 6.63
C PRO A 87 -4.64 5.52 6.16
N GLU A 88 -5.60 6.42 6.08
CA GLU A 88 -5.40 7.82 5.71
C GLU A 88 -4.94 8.67 6.90
N THR A 89 -5.02 8.10 8.13
CA THR A 89 -4.68 8.75 9.40
C THR A 89 -3.20 8.64 9.77
N ILE A 90 -2.32 8.37 8.81
CA ILE A 90 -0.87 8.30 9.04
C ILE A 90 -0.30 9.72 9.20
N GLY A 91 0.01 10.10 10.44
CA GLY A 91 0.38 11.47 10.80
C GLY A 91 1.81 11.91 10.39
N PHE A 92 2.72 10.99 10.07
CA PHE A 92 4.12 11.32 9.79
C PHE A 92 4.52 11.23 8.31
N LYS A 93 3.57 11.27 7.39
CA LYS A 93 3.87 11.36 5.96
C LYS A 93 4.46 12.74 5.62
N GLN A 94 5.65 12.75 5.05
CA GLN A 94 6.37 13.97 4.64
C GLN A 94 6.39 14.16 3.11
N TRP A 95 5.56 13.39 2.40
CA TRP A 95 5.51 13.32 0.94
C TRP A 95 4.05 13.21 0.52
N THR A 96 3.76 13.62 -0.70
CA THR A 96 2.46 13.36 -1.31
C THR A 96 2.50 12.03 -2.05
N ASP A 97 1.64 11.10 -1.67
CA ASP A 97 1.37 9.90 -2.44
C ASP A 97 0.32 10.19 -3.52
N VAL A 98 0.54 9.67 -4.72
CA VAL A 98 -0.46 9.67 -5.78
C VAL A 98 -0.85 8.24 -6.08
N VAL A 99 -2.11 7.88 -5.82
CA VAL A 99 -2.67 6.56 -6.03
C VAL A 99 -3.72 6.64 -7.13
N VAL A 100 -3.68 5.71 -8.08
CA VAL A 100 -4.65 5.65 -9.17
C VAL A 100 -5.29 4.26 -9.18
N GLN A 101 -6.60 4.23 -9.08
CA GLN A 101 -7.45 3.05 -9.20
C GLN A 101 -8.24 3.11 -10.51
N GLY A 102 -8.33 1.98 -11.20
CA GLY A 102 -9.03 1.90 -12.48
C GLY A 102 -8.53 0.75 -13.34
N HIS A 103 -8.83 0.84 -14.61
CA HIS A 103 -8.54 -0.20 -15.59
C HIS A 103 -7.71 0.34 -16.76
N ALA A 104 -6.87 -0.53 -17.33
CA ALA A 104 -6.35 -0.33 -18.67
C ALA A 104 -7.48 -0.55 -19.67
N ARG A 105 -7.73 0.43 -20.55
CA ARG A 105 -8.84 0.44 -21.49
C ARG A 105 -8.39 0.79 -22.90
N PRO A 106 -8.03 -0.19 -23.73
CA PRO A 106 -7.71 0.03 -25.13
C PRO A 106 -8.96 0.44 -25.94
N ARG A 107 -8.78 1.21 -27.01
CA ARG A 107 -9.90 1.58 -27.93
C ARG A 107 -10.51 0.37 -28.66
N GLN A 108 -9.71 -0.64 -28.89
CA GLN A 108 -10.09 -1.92 -29.47
C GLN A 108 -9.36 -3.03 -28.72
N PRO A 109 -9.91 -4.26 -28.65
CA PRO A 109 -9.23 -5.37 -28.02
C PRO A 109 -7.81 -5.53 -28.53
N THR A 110 -6.85 -5.63 -27.61
CA THR A 110 -5.43 -5.76 -27.91
C THR A 110 -4.79 -6.79 -27.01
N THR A 111 -3.66 -7.34 -27.43
CA THR A 111 -2.87 -8.27 -26.61
C THR A 111 -1.90 -7.56 -25.68
N GLU A 112 -1.55 -6.29 -25.99
CA GLU A 112 -0.60 -5.51 -25.22
C GLU A 112 -0.88 -4.00 -25.38
N MET A 113 -0.75 -3.22 -24.31
CA MET A 113 -0.79 -1.76 -24.36
C MET A 113 0.02 -1.13 -23.24
N ARG A 114 0.34 0.16 -23.38
CA ARG A 114 0.98 0.95 -22.33
C ARG A 114 -0.05 1.78 -21.59
N VAL A 115 0.08 1.84 -20.27
CA VAL A 115 -0.65 2.75 -19.39
C VAL A 115 0.35 3.62 -18.63
N ALA A 116 0.03 4.89 -18.42
CA ALA A 116 0.95 5.78 -17.73
C ALA A 116 0.24 6.88 -16.94
N LEU A 117 0.93 7.36 -15.91
CA LEU A 117 0.67 8.62 -15.23
C LEU A 117 1.83 9.57 -15.51
N ALA A 118 1.54 10.80 -15.91
CA ALA A 118 2.51 11.88 -16.02
C ALA A 118 2.14 13.03 -15.06
N LEU A 119 3.15 13.51 -14.32
CA LEU A 119 3.05 14.64 -13.40
C LEU A 119 4.36 15.44 -13.46
N GLY A 120 4.29 16.65 -14.01
CA GLY A 120 5.48 17.43 -14.34
C GLY A 120 6.38 16.66 -15.32
N GLU A 121 7.66 16.56 -15.01
CA GLU A 121 8.64 15.81 -15.80
C GLU A 121 8.64 14.29 -15.53
N ARG A 122 7.93 13.84 -14.48
CA ARG A 122 7.91 12.43 -14.11
C ARG A 122 6.84 11.69 -14.88
N ARG A 123 7.21 10.53 -15.40
CA ARG A 123 6.32 9.57 -16.07
C ARG A 123 6.48 8.21 -15.41
N HIS A 124 5.37 7.68 -14.92
CA HIS A 124 5.25 6.33 -14.39
C HIS A 124 4.48 5.50 -15.41
N GLU A 125 5.12 4.47 -15.99
CA GLU A 125 4.57 3.74 -17.12
C GLU A 125 4.67 2.24 -16.89
N ALA A 126 3.57 1.53 -17.14
CA ALA A 126 3.48 0.08 -17.13
C ALA A 126 3.07 -0.46 -18.50
N LEU A 127 3.53 -1.66 -18.79
CA LEU A 127 3.09 -2.49 -19.90
C LEU A 127 1.97 -3.40 -19.37
N VAL A 128 0.81 -3.35 -20.00
CA VAL A 128 -0.34 -4.20 -19.71
C VAL A 128 -0.45 -5.22 -20.81
N ILE A 129 -0.47 -6.51 -20.44
CA ILE A 129 -0.40 -7.65 -21.34
C ILE A 129 -1.59 -8.56 -21.05
N GLY A 130 -2.22 -9.08 -22.09
CA GLY A 130 -3.29 -10.04 -21.93
C GLY A 130 -2.85 -11.33 -21.24
N LYS A 131 -3.78 -12.16 -20.83
CA LYS A 131 -3.52 -13.41 -20.12
C LYS A 131 -2.60 -14.31 -20.94
N ARG A 132 -1.60 -14.88 -20.26
CA ARG A 132 -0.63 -15.83 -20.84
C ARG A 132 -0.15 -16.77 -19.74
N THR A 133 0.34 -17.94 -20.14
CA THR A 133 0.83 -18.98 -19.24
C THR A 133 2.20 -19.49 -19.67
N CYS A 134 2.85 -20.22 -18.79
CA CYS A 134 4.06 -20.96 -19.11
C CYS A 134 3.73 -22.24 -19.86
N ASP A 135 4.50 -22.56 -20.88
CA ASP A 135 4.38 -23.79 -21.68
C ASP A 135 5.77 -24.33 -22.06
N THR A 136 5.80 -25.47 -22.70
CA THR A 136 7.02 -26.10 -23.25
C THR A 136 6.95 -26.12 -24.77
N VAL A 137 7.94 -25.50 -25.40
CA VAL A 137 8.13 -25.57 -26.85
C VAL A 137 9.52 -26.11 -27.15
N GLY A 138 9.61 -27.24 -27.85
CA GLY A 138 10.88 -27.87 -28.16
C GLY A 138 11.73 -28.25 -26.93
N GLY A 139 11.09 -28.61 -25.81
CA GLY A 139 11.79 -28.95 -24.58
C GLY A 139 12.34 -27.75 -23.78
N ARG A 140 11.98 -26.53 -24.17
CA ARG A 140 12.37 -25.29 -23.47
C ARG A 140 11.14 -24.57 -22.92
N ILE A 141 11.31 -23.86 -21.83
CA ILE A 141 10.28 -22.97 -21.28
C ILE A 141 9.95 -21.90 -22.30
N ALA A 142 8.67 -21.72 -22.57
CA ALA A 142 8.15 -20.67 -23.44
C ALA A 142 6.91 -20.05 -22.79
N PHE A 143 6.51 -18.86 -23.22
CA PHE A 143 5.26 -18.22 -22.81
C PHE A 143 4.25 -18.35 -23.95
N THR A 144 3.00 -18.68 -23.62
CA THR A 144 1.93 -18.67 -24.62
C THR A 144 1.73 -17.25 -25.17
N PRO A 145 1.27 -17.09 -26.41
CA PRO A 145 0.83 -15.80 -26.91
C PRO A 145 -0.21 -15.17 -25.95
N PRO A 146 -0.16 -13.87 -25.71
CA PRO A 146 -1.12 -13.21 -24.84
C PRO A 146 -2.52 -13.18 -25.50
N GLU A 147 -3.55 -13.39 -24.69
CA GLU A 147 -4.94 -13.28 -25.11
C GLU A 147 -5.34 -11.81 -25.31
N PRO A 148 -6.20 -11.47 -26.28
CA PRO A 148 -6.73 -10.12 -26.40
C PRO A 148 -7.59 -9.74 -25.19
N PHE A 149 -7.50 -8.47 -24.74
CA PHE A 149 -8.34 -7.90 -23.70
C PHE A 149 -8.93 -6.56 -24.15
N SER A 150 -10.10 -6.21 -23.63
CA SER A 150 -10.75 -4.92 -23.79
C SER A 150 -10.69 -4.07 -22.51
N GLU A 151 -10.52 -4.71 -21.38
CA GLU A 151 -10.39 -4.07 -20.08
C GLU A 151 -9.53 -4.95 -19.15
N LEU A 152 -8.65 -4.32 -18.32
CA LEU A 152 -7.82 -5.04 -17.37
C LEU A 152 -7.58 -4.16 -16.14
N PRO A 153 -7.91 -4.64 -14.90
CA PRO A 153 -7.73 -3.86 -13.68
C PRO A 153 -6.25 -3.62 -13.37
N LEU A 154 -5.91 -2.40 -12.98
CA LEU A 154 -4.53 -1.99 -12.67
C LEU A 154 -4.15 -2.32 -11.23
N ARG A 155 -4.26 -3.60 -10.85
CA ARG A 155 -4.08 -4.10 -9.49
C ARG A 155 -2.81 -4.93 -9.34
N TYR A 156 -2.24 -4.94 -8.13
CA TYR A 156 -0.99 -5.64 -7.81
C TYR A 156 -1.07 -7.16 -7.93
N GLU A 157 -2.26 -7.76 -7.90
CA GLU A 157 -2.47 -9.20 -8.16
C GLU A 157 -2.04 -9.60 -9.57
N LEU A 158 -2.12 -8.68 -10.53
CA LEU A 158 -1.71 -8.90 -11.91
C LEU A 158 -0.26 -8.53 -12.20
N ALA A 159 0.46 -7.94 -11.24
CA ALA A 159 1.88 -7.65 -11.36
C ALA A 159 2.74 -8.85 -10.95
N TYR A 160 4.04 -8.81 -11.31
CA TYR A 160 4.97 -9.88 -10.92
C TYR A 160 5.06 -10.02 -9.40
N GLY A 161 5.01 -11.25 -8.91
CA GLY A 161 5.12 -11.55 -7.49
C GLY A 161 4.37 -12.81 -7.05
N GLY A 162 3.87 -12.78 -5.82
CA GLY A 162 3.08 -13.85 -5.22
C GLY A 162 3.92 -14.85 -4.44
N ARG A 163 3.47 -16.10 -4.43
CA ARG A 163 4.08 -17.22 -3.73
C ARG A 163 4.08 -18.48 -4.59
N ASP A 164 5.00 -19.39 -4.30
CA ASP A 164 5.02 -20.70 -4.92
C ASP A 164 4.49 -21.77 -3.94
N ALA A 165 3.18 -22.01 -3.97
CA ALA A 165 2.53 -22.95 -3.08
C ALA A 165 3.03 -24.40 -3.26
N ALA A 166 3.45 -24.76 -4.47
CA ALA A 166 4.03 -26.09 -4.73
C ALA A 166 5.40 -26.25 -4.04
N TYR A 167 6.25 -25.22 -4.13
CA TYR A 167 7.53 -25.20 -3.42
C TYR A 167 7.35 -25.25 -1.90
N GLU A 168 6.42 -24.44 -1.38
CA GLU A 168 6.12 -24.40 0.05
C GLU A 168 5.63 -25.76 0.58
N ALA A 169 4.73 -26.41 -0.16
CA ALA A 169 4.24 -27.74 0.20
C ALA A 169 5.37 -28.78 0.20
N ALA A 170 6.19 -28.81 -0.83
CA ALA A 170 7.34 -29.72 -0.93
C ALA A 170 8.35 -29.51 0.21
N LEU A 171 8.66 -28.23 0.52
CA LEU A 171 9.55 -27.88 1.64
C LEU A 171 8.96 -28.30 2.99
N LEU A 172 7.67 -28.08 3.22
CA LEU A 172 6.99 -28.47 4.44
C LEU A 172 7.00 -29.99 4.63
N ASP A 173 6.78 -30.77 3.56
CA ASP A 173 6.83 -32.22 3.60
C ASP A 173 8.26 -32.77 3.86
N GLU A 174 9.27 -32.09 3.34
CA GLU A 174 10.66 -32.39 3.67
C GLU A 174 10.97 -32.08 5.14
N LEU A 175 10.58 -30.93 5.64
CA LEU A 175 10.77 -30.56 7.04
C LEU A 175 10.05 -31.51 8.01
N ARG A 176 8.84 -31.96 7.66
CA ARG A 176 8.10 -32.98 8.45
C ARG A 176 8.80 -34.30 8.51
N ARG A 177 9.52 -34.69 7.46
CA ARG A 177 10.29 -35.94 7.43
C ARG A 177 11.60 -35.86 8.20
N THR A 178 12.22 -34.68 8.25
CA THR A 178 13.59 -34.51 8.74
C THR A 178 13.68 -33.91 10.14
N LEU A 179 12.65 -33.19 10.62
CA LEU A 179 12.68 -32.49 11.89
C LEU A 179 11.72 -33.07 12.93
N PRO A 180 12.13 -33.13 14.21
CA PRO A 180 11.21 -33.36 15.34
C PRO A 180 10.11 -32.27 15.39
N ALA A 181 8.93 -32.64 15.92
CA ALA A 181 7.74 -31.78 15.93
C ALA A 181 7.93 -30.40 16.61
N ASP A 182 8.76 -30.32 17.64
CA ASP A 182 9.10 -29.07 18.33
C ASP A 182 9.99 -28.15 17.47
N LYS A 183 10.93 -28.72 16.71
CA LYS A 183 11.75 -27.97 15.74
C LYS A 183 10.98 -27.63 14.49
N LEU A 184 10.08 -28.52 14.04
CA LEU A 184 9.21 -28.26 12.90
C LEU A 184 8.36 -27.00 13.10
N ARG A 185 7.76 -26.81 14.28
CA ARG A 185 6.98 -25.59 14.60
C ARG A 185 7.79 -24.28 14.53
N ARG A 186 9.12 -24.35 14.70
CA ARG A 186 10.01 -23.20 14.59
C ARG A 186 10.54 -22.99 13.18
N ALA A 187 10.68 -24.05 12.42
CA ALA A 187 11.25 -24.04 11.08
C ALA A 187 10.17 -23.88 9.99
N ALA A 188 8.97 -24.42 10.24
CA ALA A 188 7.86 -24.21 9.33
C ALA A 188 7.55 -22.72 9.27
N PRO A 189 7.53 -22.14 8.07
CA PRO A 189 7.14 -20.74 7.88
C PRO A 189 5.71 -20.57 8.42
N SER A 190 5.55 -19.97 9.60
CA SER A 190 4.22 -19.76 10.15
C SER A 190 3.55 -18.62 9.42
N ALA A 191 2.38 -18.88 8.84
CA ALA A 191 1.49 -17.86 8.32
C ALA A 191 0.99 -16.91 9.44
N GLU A 192 1.24 -17.23 10.71
CA GLU A 192 0.72 -16.57 11.91
C GLU A 192 1.78 -15.83 12.74
N GLY A 193 2.93 -15.46 12.17
CA GLY A 193 3.92 -14.64 12.86
C GLY A 193 3.43 -13.22 13.19
N MET A 194 4.25 -12.42 13.90
CA MET A 194 3.97 -11.02 14.28
C MET A 194 3.46 -10.16 13.12
N PHE A 195 3.71 -10.59 11.90
CA PHE A 195 3.19 -10.06 10.65
C PHE A 195 2.44 -11.17 9.90
N GLY A 196 1.45 -11.79 10.51
CA GLY A 196 0.70 -13.01 10.10
C GLY A 196 0.38 -13.21 8.61
N GLN A 197 0.92 -12.36 7.77
CA GLN A 197 0.74 -12.32 6.34
C GLN A 197 2.06 -12.29 5.55
N ILE A 198 3.23 -12.30 6.21
CA ILE A 198 4.53 -12.34 5.53
C ILE A 198 5.14 -13.72 5.69
N HIS A 199 5.05 -14.48 4.62
CA HIS A 199 5.73 -15.76 4.53
C HIS A 199 7.16 -15.52 3.99
N PRO A 200 8.22 -16.09 4.59
CA PRO A 200 9.59 -15.89 4.12
C PRO A 200 9.86 -16.40 2.70
N LEU A 201 8.94 -17.19 2.14
CA LEU A 201 9.02 -17.71 0.77
C LEU A 201 8.16 -16.91 -0.23
N MET A 202 7.39 -15.89 0.21
CA MET A 202 6.70 -14.98 -0.68
C MET A 202 7.69 -14.05 -1.37
N TYR A 203 7.33 -13.56 -2.56
CA TYR A 203 8.12 -12.54 -3.23
C TYR A 203 8.13 -11.24 -2.43
N PRO A 204 9.28 -10.78 -1.93
CA PRO A 204 9.33 -9.67 -0.96
C PRO A 204 8.83 -8.32 -1.49
N ARG A 205 8.84 -8.13 -2.81
CA ARG A 205 8.40 -6.88 -3.47
C ARG A 205 6.90 -6.81 -3.76
N ASN A 206 6.24 -7.96 -3.85
CA ASN A 206 4.79 -8.04 -4.09
C ASN A 206 4.26 -9.44 -3.72
N ARG A 207 3.64 -9.58 -2.58
CA ARG A 207 3.07 -10.85 -2.12
C ARG A 207 1.75 -11.23 -2.76
N PHE A 208 1.06 -10.27 -3.39
CA PHE A 208 -0.25 -10.48 -4.02
C PHE A 208 -0.16 -10.96 -5.46
N GLY A 209 0.98 -10.75 -6.11
CA GLY A 209 1.17 -10.94 -7.54
C GLY A 209 1.22 -12.38 -7.99
N GLN A 210 1.57 -12.56 -9.25
CA GLN A 210 1.70 -13.85 -9.91
C GLN A 210 3.00 -13.96 -10.70
N GLY A 211 3.39 -15.19 -11.05
CA GLY A 211 4.60 -15.45 -11.85
C GLY A 211 5.86 -15.73 -11.04
N TYR A 212 5.84 -15.66 -9.70
CA TYR A 212 6.98 -16.03 -8.87
C TYR A 212 7.05 -17.55 -8.74
N VAL A 213 8.15 -18.16 -9.23
CA VAL A 213 8.37 -19.61 -9.27
C VAL A 213 9.69 -19.95 -8.62
N LEU A 214 9.64 -20.87 -7.64
CA LEU A 214 10.78 -21.46 -6.94
C LEU A 214 10.94 -22.94 -7.29
N HIS A 215 9.83 -23.63 -7.53
CA HIS A 215 9.83 -25.07 -7.82
C HIS A 215 10.11 -25.33 -9.31
N ARG A 216 11.25 -25.93 -9.60
CA ARG A 216 11.75 -26.13 -10.98
C ARG A 216 10.87 -27.02 -11.84
N GLU A 217 9.98 -27.82 -11.26
CA GLU A 217 9.14 -28.78 -11.98
C GLU A 217 7.66 -28.35 -12.01
N ALA A 218 7.28 -27.29 -11.29
CA ALA A 218 5.90 -26.86 -11.13
C ALA A 218 5.59 -25.54 -11.85
N TRP A 219 6.29 -25.21 -12.90
CA TRP A 219 6.09 -23.95 -13.66
C TRP A 219 5.09 -24.09 -14.81
N ALA A 220 4.89 -25.30 -15.36
CA ALA A 220 3.99 -25.52 -16.49
C ALA A 220 2.55 -25.13 -16.15
N GLY A 221 1.90 -24.40 -17.06
CA GLY A 221 0.54 -23.91 -16.88
C GLY A 221 0.38 -22.74 -15.90
N ARG A 222 1.47 -22.24 -15.28
CA ARG A 222 1.39 -21.09 -14.40
C ARG A 222 1.02 -19.82 -15.16
N GLU A 223 0.11 -19.06 -14.56
CA GLU A 223 -0.23 -17.74 -15.04
C GLU A 223 0.93 -16.76 -14.84
N LEU A 224 1.16 -15.93 -15.84
CA LEU A 224 2.22 -14.93 -15.88
C LEU A 224 1.67 -13.54 -15.56
N PRO A 225 2.53 -12.63 -15.07
CA PRO A 225 2.09 -11.27 -14.80
C PRO A 225 1.52 -10.61 -16.07
N GLN A 226 0.44 -9.87 -15.86
CA GLN A 226 -0.22 -9.08 -16.90
C GLN A 226 0.15 -7.58 -16.81
N ILE A 227 0.80 -7.15 -15.72
CA ILE A 227 1.31 -5.80 -15.54
C ILE A 227 2.80 -5.89 -15.26
N GLU A 228 3.60 -5.35 -16.18
CA GLU A 228 5.06 -5.41 -16.12
C GLU A 228 5.68 -4.03 -16.32
N ARG A 229 6.90 -3.87 -15.82
CA ARG A 229 7.73 -2.72 -16.19
C ARG A 229 8.22 -2.88 -17.62
N PRO A 230 8.15 -1.84 -18.46
CA PRO A 230 8.66 -1.93 -19.84
C PRO A 230 10.15 -2.24 -19.92
N ASP A 231 10.93 -1.82 -18.91
CA ASP A 231 12.38 -1.94 -18.81
C ASP A 231 12.85 -3.13 -17.94
N ASP A 232 11.92 -3.93 -17.39
CA ASP A 232 12.25 -5.06 -16.51
C ASP A 232 11.20 -6.18 -16.62
N ARG A 233 11.05 -6.72 -17.83
CA ARG A 233 10.05 -7.77 -18.15
C ARG A 233 10.46 -9.13 -17.63
N LEU A 234 9.47 -9.97 -17.32
CA LEU A 234 9.69 -11.40 -17.11
C LEU A 234 9.97 -12.08 -18.44
N THR A 235 11.02 -12.92 -18.47
CA THR A 235 11.39 -13.74 -19.62
C THR A 235 11.42 -15.23 -19.22
N PRO A 236 11.36 -16.17 -20.19
CA PRO A 236 11.48 -17.59 -19.88
C PRO A 236 12.75 -17.95 -19.09
N GLU A 237 13.87 -17.27 -19.37
CA GLU A 237 15.16 -17.48 -18.68
C GLU A 237 15.15 -16.97 -17.24
N ARG A 238 14.27 -16.01 -16.92
CA ARG A 238 14.09 -15.43 -15.60
C ARG A 238 12.88 -15.96 -14.85
N LEU A 239 12.18 -16.97 -15.40
CA LEU A 239 10.95 -17.48 -14.77
C LEU A 239 11.23 -18.11 -13.40
N ILE A 240 12.26 -18.96 -13.33
CA ILE A 240 12.56 -19.72 -12.12
C ILE A 240 13.57 -18.97 -11.26
N THR A 241 13.16 -18.58 -10.06
CA THR A 241 14.06 -18.03 -9.06
C THR A 241 14.94 -19.14 -8.50
N PRO A 242 16.29 -19.05 -8.60
CA PRO A 242 17.16 -20.17 -8.22
C PRO A 242 17.08 -20.54 -6.73
N HIS A 243 16.85 -19.57 -5.89
CA HIS A 243 16.72 -19.74 -4.44
C HIS A 243 15.88 -18.59 -3.84
N PRO A 244 15.05 -18.81 -2.81
CA PRO A 244 14.23 -17.77 -2.18
C PRO A 244 14.99 -16.51 -1.78
N LEU A 245 16.26 -16.63 -1.35
CA LEU A 245 17.09 -15.48 -0.97
C LEU A 245 17.68 -14.69 -2.15
N GLN A 246 17.51 -15.17 -3.39
CA GLN A 246 18.00 -14.53 -4.62
C GLN A 246 16.90 -13.77 -5.38
N TRP A 247 15.81 -13.45 -4.70
CA TRP A 247 14.66 -12.72 -5.24
C TRP A 247 15.01 -11.38 -5.89
N GLN A 248 16.14 -10.78 -5.52
CA GLN A 248 16.53 -9.44 -5.99
C GLN A 248 16.80 -9.37 -7.50
N GLY A 249 17.25 -10.48 -8.11
CA GLY A 249 17.45 -10.60 -9.56
C GLY A 249 16.15 -10.73 -10.37
N MET A 250 15.01 -10.84 -9.68
CA MET A 250 13.71 -11.03 -10.33
C MET A 250 13.06 -9.68 -10.69
N PRO A 251 12.06 -9.67 -11.62
CA PRO A 251 11.44 -8.44 -12.10
C PRO A 251 10.86 -7.57 -10.99
N LEU A 252 11.04 -6.25 -11.10
CA LEU A 252 10.38 -5.28 -10.23
C LEU A 252 8.88 -5.21 -10.56
N PRO A 253 7.98 -5.41 -9.59
CA PRO A 253 6.58 -5.17 -9.80
C PRO A 253 6.33 -3.67 -10.05
N ILE A 254 5.32 -3.39 -10.84
CA ILE A 254 4.81 -2.04 -11.07
C ILE A 254 3.29 -2.04 -10.92
N GLY A 255 2.75 -0.94 -10.42
CA GLY A 255 1.32 -0.72 -10.27
C GLY A 255 1.02 0.75 -10.11
N PHE A 256 -0.24 1.10 -10.02
CA PHE A 256 -0.75 2.45 -9.84
C PHE A 256 -1.51 2.59 -8.52
N ASP A 257 -1.94 1.48 -7.96
CA ASP A 257 -2.72 1.36 -6.73
C ASP A 257 -1.83 1.36 -5.48
N TYR A 258 -2.45 1.17 -4.33
CA TYR A 258 -1.74 1.09 -3.05
C TYR A 258 -0.70 -0.02 -3.05
N LEU A 259 0.52 0.33 -2.66
CA LEU A 259 1.58 -0.65 -2.41
C LEU A 259 1.50 -1.13 -0.97
N ASP A 260 1.55 -2.43 -0.79
CA ASP A 260 1.56 -3.05 0.52
C ASP A 260 2.71 -2.51 1.40
N PRO A 261 2.44 -1.98 2.61
CA PRO A 261 3.48 -1.49 3.51
C PRO A 261 4.46 -2.57 3.97
N MET A 262 4.06 -3.84 3.87
CA MET A 262 4.86 -5.00 4.26
C MET A 262 5.72 -5.56 3.12
N THR A 263 5.94 -4.80 2.06
CA THR A 263 6.81 -5.17 0.94
C THR A 263 8.13 -4.41 0.96
N PHE A 264 9.15 -4.98 0.33
CA PHE A 264 10.40 -4.27 0.05
C PHE A 264 10.16 -3.23 -1.07
N PRO A 265 10.71 -2.01 -0.97
CA PRO A 265 11.71 -1.55 0.01
C PRO A 265 11.12 -0.97 1.31
N ARG A 266 9.80 -0.87 1.48
CA ARG A 266 9.19 -0.23 2.66
C ARG A 266 9.50 -0.95 3.96
N MET A 267 9.49 -2.28 3.97
CA MET A 267 9.97 -3.06 5.11
C MET A 267 11.40 -2.68 5.49
N GLY A 268 12.29 -2.53 4.52
CA GLY A 268 13.65 -2.08 4.73
C GLY A 268 13.69 -0.67 5.35
N MET A 269 12.86 0.24 4.84
CA MET A 269 12.70 1.60 5.37
C MET A 269 12.15 1.63 6.79
N PHE A 270 11.34 0.65 7.17
CA PHE A 270 10.85 0.46 8.53
C PHE A 270 11.86 -0.25 9.45
N GLY A 271 13.02 -0.65 8.93
CA GLY A 271 14.04 -1.38 9.66
C GLY A 271 13.77 -2.88 9.78
N CYS A 272 12.94 -3.44 8.90
CA CYS A 272 12.64 -4.87 8.81
C CYS A 272 13.03 -5.41 7.43
N PRO A 273 14.31 -5.45 7.05
CA PRO A 273 14.70 -5.94 5.74
C PRO A 273 14.33 -7.41 5.56
N PRO A 274 13.84 -7.81 4.38
CA PRO A 274 13.51 -9.20 4.11
C PRO A 274 14.76 -10.07 4.06
N PRO A 275 14.62 -11.39 4.27
CA PRO A 275 15.73 -12.33 4.08
C PRO A 275 16.37 -12.20 2.70
N GLY A 276 17.70 -12.33 2.62
CA GLY A 276 18.48 -12.17 1.39
C GLY A 276 18.89 -10.72 1.08
N TYR A 277 18.34 -9.72 1.74
CA TYR A 277 18.80 -8.33 1.63
C TYR A 277 19.93 -8.04 2.63
N GLN A 278 20.97 -7.38 2.16
CA GLN A 278 22.09 -6.90 2.97
C GLN A 278 22.05 -5.37 3.06
N PRO A 279 22.10 -4.76 4.28
CA PRO A 279 22.20 -3.31 4.41
C PRO A 279 23.38 -2.75 3.61
N GLY A 280 23.13 -1.66 2.87
CA GLY A 280 24.13 -1.05 1.98
C GLY A 280 24.23 -1.69 0.59
N GLN A 281 23.50 -2.77 0.32
CA GLN A 281 23.42 -3.35 -1.02
C GLN A 281 22.66 -2.41 -1.95
N ARG A 282 23.28 -2.07 -3.08
CA ARG A 282 22.61 -1.32 -4.14
C ARG A 282 21.60 -2.21 -4.83
N THR A 283 20.35 -1.82 -4.80
CA THR A 283 19.24 -2.56 -5.39
C THR A 283 18.71 -1.87 -6.64
N ARG A 284 17.93 -2.58 -7.44
CA ARG A 284 17.31 -2.04 -8.64
C ARG A 284 16.40 -0.85 -8.35
N GLU A 285 15.72 -0.83 -7.19
CA GLU A 285 14.90 0.30 -6.75
C GLU A 285 15.72 1.58 -6.56
N VAL A 286 16.93 1.45 -6.02
CA VAL A 286 17.86 2.57 -5.83
C VAL A 286 18.44 3.02 -7.18
N GLU A 287 18.85 2.09 -8.02
CA GLU A 287 19.38 2.38 -9.36
C GLU A 287 18.40 3.18 -10.21
N LEU A 288 17.11 2.86 -10.10
CA LEU A 288 16.02 3.53 -10.81
C LEU A 288 15.49 4.79 -10.10
N GLY A 289 16.08 5.19 -8.97
CA GLY A 289 15.61 6.34 -8.18
C GLY A 289 14.24 6.17 -7.52
N LEU A 290 13.76 4.93 -7.44
CA LEU A 290 12.46 4.58 -6.83
C LEU A 290 12.54 4.51 -5.30
N ALA A 291 13.72 4.24 -4.77
CA ALA A 291 14.02 4.21 -3.34
C ALA A 291 15.29 5.02 -3.05
N PRO A 292 15.41 5.62 -1.84
CA PRO A 292 16.63 6.31 -1.43
C PRO A 292 17.77 5.31 -1.17
N GLU A 293 19.02 5.75 -1.31
CA GLU A 293 20.21 4.91 -1.05
C GLU A 293 20.26 4.41 0.41
N ASP A 294 19.82 5.23 1.35
CA ASP A 294 19.74 4.93 2.79
C ASP A 294 18.39 4.32 3.21
N MET A 295 17.67 3.66 2.31
CA MET A 295 16.34 3.10 2.57
C MET A 295 16.31 2.09 3.72
N CYS A 296 17.41 1.40 3.96
CA CYS A 296 17.56 0.46 5.07
C CYS A 296 18.72 0.89 5.97
N ARG A 297 18.38 1.55 7.08
CA ARG A 297 19.33 2.10 8.04
C ARG A 297 19.76 1.11 9.13
N GLY A 298 19.14 -0.06 9.16
CA GLY A 298 19.44 -1.12 10.12
C GLY A 298 18.29 -2.10 10.32
N ASN A 299 18.38 -2.90 11.38
CA ASN A 299 17.36 -3.90 11.71
C ASN A 299 16.82 -3.64 13.12
N ILE A 300 15.51 -3.33 13.22
CA ILE A 300 14.84 -3.05 14.51
C ILE A 300 14.82 -4.25 15.45
N ALA A 301 14.94 -5.48 14.94
CA ALA A 301 14.93 -6.67 15.76
C ALA A 301 16.16 -6.81 16.68
N VAL A 302 17.26 -6.09 16.36
CA VAL A 302 18.51 -6.10 17.13
C VAL A 302 18.89 -4.72 17.67
N ALA A 303 18.03 -3.71 17.46
CA ALA A 303 18.27 -2.34 17.87
C ALA A 303 17.89 -2.09 19.33
N THR A 304 18.61 -1.17 19.99
CA THR A 304 18.18 -0.64 21.29
C THR A 304 17.07 0.41 21.11
N PRO A 305 16.24 0.68 22.14
CA PRO A 305 15.19 1.71 22.06
C PRO A 305 15.68 3.08 21.60
N GLU A 306 16.92 3.47 21.99
CA GLU A 306 17.52 4.75 21.63
C GLU A 306 17.91 4.84 20.16
N GLN A 307 18.20 3.70 19.53
CA GLN A 307 18.56 3.60 18.11
C GLN A 307 17.34 3.61 17.20
N LEU A 308 16.17 3.16 17.67
CA LEU A 308 14.96 2.97 16.84
C LEU A 308 14.59 4.21 16.00
N PRO A 309 14.58 5.46 16.53
CA PRO A 309 14.20 6.62 15.73
C PRO A 309 15.12 6.87 14.53
N GLY A 310 16.41 6.52 14.65
CA GLY A 310 17.41 6.68 13.57
C GLY A 310 17.30 5.62 12.47
N LEU A 311 16.72 4.46 12.78
CA LEU A 311 16.65 3.32 11.85
C LEU A 311 15.48 3.42 10.89
N ILE A 312 14.40 4.13 11.27
CA ILE A 312 13.20 4.24 10.46
C ILE A 312 13.36 5.38 9.45
N HIS A 313 13.30 5.04 8.17
CA HIS A 313 13.35 6.04 7.11
C HIS A 313 11.98 6.73 6.95
N PRO A 314 11.89 8.07 6.78
CA PRO A 314 10.62 8.81 6.69
C PRO A 314 9.67 8.32 5.60
N ARG A 315 10.19 7.79 4.49
CA ARG A 315 9.38 7.22 3.39
C ARG A 315 8.73 5.87 3.69
N CYS A 316 8.98 5.25 4.84
CA CYS A 316 8.32 3.98 5.20
C CYS A 316 6.79 4.07 5.20
N CYS A 317 6.27 5.28 5.43
CA CYS A 317 4.83 5.56 5.51
C CYS A 317 4.19 5.99 4.19
N ALA A 318 4.95 6.01 3.09
CA ALA A 318 4.36 6.18 1.77
C ALA A 318 3.47 4.99 1.42
N VAL A 319 2.32 5.23 0.80
CA VAL A 319 1.33 4.19 0.48
C VAL A 319 1.14 3.98 -1.03
N ALA A 320 1.61 4.91 -1.86
CA ALA A 320 1.53 4.79 -3.31
C ALA A 320 2.55 3.80 -3.88
N SER A 321 2.36 3.35 -5.09
CA SER A 321 3.35 2.58 -5.87
C SER A 321 4.72 3.29 -5.89
N LEU A 322 5.80 2.52 -6.01
CA LEU A 322 7.14 3.08 -6.16
C LEU A 322 7.20 3.98 -7.40
N GLY A 323 7.72 5.19 -7.24
CA GLY A 323 7.72 6.20 -8.30
C GLY A 323 6.52 7.16 -8.28
N LEU A 324 5.46 6.85 -7.52
CA LEU A 324 4.27 7.69 -7.36
C LEU A 324 4.23 8.42 -5.99
N THR A 325 5.37 8.54 -5.33
CA THR A 325 5.56 9.38 -4.15
C THR A 325 6.36 10.61 -4.55
N PHE A 326 5.81 11.80 -4.31
CA PHE A 326 6.35 13.09 -4.73
C PHE A 326 6.73 13.94 -3.51
N PRO A 327 7.62 14.95 -3.65
CA PRO A 327 7.69 16.03 -2.68
C PRO A 327 6.28 16.63 -2.49
N ILE A 328 6.03 17.30 -1.35
CA ILE A 328 4.71 17.85 -1.05
C ILE A 328 4.18 18.65 -2.23
N LEU A 329 3.09 18.17 -2.80
CA LEU A 329 2.38 18.83 -3.90
C LEU A 329 1.56 20.01 -3.37
N ARG A 330 1.30 20.98 -4.24
CA ARG A 330 0.54 22.16 -3.87
C ARG A 330 -0.97 21.96 -3.95
N GLY A 331 -1.42 20.98 -4.77
CA GLY A 331 -2.83 20.66 -5.00
C GLY A 331 -3.44 21.44 -6.16
N ASP A 332 -2.60 22.04 -7.03
CA ASP A 332 -2.97 22.73 -8.26
C ASP A 332 -2.28 22.14 -9.51
N GLU A 333 -1.56 21.02 -9.34
CA GLU A 333 -0.85 20.35 -10.42
C GLU A 333 -1.81 19.71 -11.43
N THR A 334 -1.32 19.52 -12.65
CA THR A 334 -2.02 18.72 -13.68
C THR A 334 -1.42 17.33 -13.74
N ILE A 335 -2.28 16.32 -13.62
CA ILE A 335 -1.95 14.92 -13.78
C ILE A 335 -2.54 14.44 -15.10
N THR A 336 -1.74 13.76 -15.92
CA THR A 336 -2.23 13.14 -17.16
C THR A 336 -2.19 11.63 -17.04
N LEU A 337 -3.33 10.98 -17.25
CA LEU A 337 -3.48 9.52 -17.25
C LEU A 337 -3.61 9.03 -18.69
N HIS A 338 -2.83 8.02 -19.07
CA HIS A 338 -2.83 7.47 -20.42
C HIS A 338 -3.31 6.02 -20.41
N GLY A 339 -4.14 5.65 -21.38
CA GLY A 339 -4.56 4.26 -21.57
C GLY A 339 -5.59 3.74 -20.57
N MET A 340 -6.28 4.64 -19.86
CA MET A 340 -7.25 4.29 -18.81
C MET A 340 -8.69 4.67 -19.20
N ASP A 341 -8.93 4.97 -20.49
CA ASP A 341 -10.25 5.34 -21.01
C ASP A 341 -10.36 4.92 -22.47
N HIS A 342 -11.49 4.32 -22.85
CA HIS A 342 -11.73 3.85 -24.24
C HIS A 342 -11.82 4.98 -25.25
N ALA A 343 -12.45 6.09 -24.88
CA ALA A 343 -12.72 7.19 -25.80
C ALA A 343 -11.52 8.15 -25.90
N GLN A 344 -10.81 8.35 -24.80
CA GLN A 344 -9.73 9.33 -24.70
C GLN A 344 -8.39 8.64 -24.39
N PRO A 345 -7.39 8.76 -25.25
CA PRO A 345 -6.07 8.14 -25.03
C PRO A 345 -5.31 8.78 -23.85
N ALA A 346 -5.70 10.00 -23.49
CA ALA A 346 -5.14 10.74 -22.37
C ALA A 346 -6.23 11.53 -21.65
N LEU A 347 -6.27 11.42 -20.33
CA LEU A 347 -7.18 12.14 -19.45
C LEU A 347 -6.37 13.19 -18.69
N ALA A 348 -6.60 14.46 -18.92
CA ALA A 348 -6.00 15.54 -18.13
C ALA A 348 -6.89 15.83 -16.92
N LEU A 349 -6.31 15.73 -15.73
CA LEU A 349 -6.92 16.06 -14.45
C LEU A 349 -6.09 17.17 -13.79
N GLN A 350 -6.62 18.37 -13.72
CA GLN A 350 -6.07 19.45 -12.92
C GLN A 350 -6.57 19.30 -11.48
N LEU A 351 -5.68 19.32 -10.49
CA LEU A 351 -6.06 19.32 -9.09
C LEU A 351 -6.81 20.64 -8.75
N PRO A 352 -7.73 20.64 -7.76
CA PRO A 352 -8.65 21.76 -7.51
C PRO A 352 -7.98 23.09 -7.19
N GLY A 353 -6.75 23.09 -6.68
CA GLY A 353 -6.05 24.28 -6.23
C GLY A 353 -6.56 24.86 -4.91
N GLU A 354 -7.65 24.33 -4.37
CA GLU A 354 -8.16 24.70 -3.04
C GLU A 354 -7.27 24.13 -1.94
N ARG A 355 -7.07 24.93 -0.88
CA ARG A 355 -6.28 24.47 0.29
C ARG A 355 -7.07 24.66 1.58
N PRO A 356 -7.05 23.66 2.48
CA PRO A 356 -7.63 23.82 3.80
C PRO A 356 -6.74 24.73 4.66
N ARG A 357 -7.41 25.50 5.53
CA ARG A 357 -6.78 26.21 6.67
C ARG A 357 -7.24 25.53 7.94
N PHE A 358 -6.31 24.94 8.65
CA PHE A 358 -6.57 24.35 9.94
C PHE A 358 -6.52 25.41 11.03
N ALA A 359 -7.48 25.39 11.97
CA ALA A 359 -7.38 26.13 13.22
C ALA A 359 -7.70 25.15 14.36
N ILE A 360 -6.73 24.95 15.24
CA ILE A 360 -6.77 23.97 16.34
C ILE A 360 -6.84 24.72 17.66
N ALA A 361 -7.99 24.69 18.32
CA ALA A 361 -8.21 25.33 19.62
C ALA A 361 -7.76 24.42 20.78
N GLY A 362 -7.53 25.01 21.94
CA GLY A 362 -7.27 24.27 23.18
C GLY A 362 -5.82 23.80 23.40
N LEU A 363 -4.90 24.10 22.50
CA LEU A 363 -3.47 23.83 22.67
C LEU A 363 -2.75 25.04 23.28
N GLU A 364 -3.10 26.24 22.87
CA GLU A 364 -2.53 27.51 23.30
C GLU A 364 -3.66 28.51 23.60
N ALA A 365 -3.31 29.71 24.05
CA ALA A 365 -4.28 30.78 24.35
C ALA A 365 -5.07 31.22 23.10
N LYS A 366 -4.49 31.09 21.92
CA LYS A 366 -5.15 31.31 20.62
C LYS A 366 -5.11 30.02 19.81
N PRO A 367 -6.08 29.77 18.90
CA PRO A 367 -6.00 28.61 18.01
C PRO A 367 -4.70 28.62 17.19
N VAL A 368 -4.03 27.47 17.15
CA VAL A 368 -2.85 27.29 16.29
C VAL A 368 -3.29 26.97 14.87
N THR A 369 -2.56 27.53 13.89
CA THR A 369 -2.90 27.40 12.46
C THR A 369 -1.72 26.79 11.69
N PRO A 370 -1.54 25.47 11.78
CA PRO A 370 -0.44 24.82 11.07
C PRO A 370 -0.65 24.90 9.55
N PRO A 371 0.45 24.97 8.76
CA PRO A 371 0.36 24.90 7.32
C PRO A 371 -0.24 23.58 6.88
N ALA A 372 -1.08 23.62 5.84
CA ALA A 372 -1.65 22.40 5.26
C ALA A 372 -0.70 21.81 4.22
N GLU A 373 -0.42 20.52 4.37
CA GLU A 373 0.42 19.73 3.48
C GLU A 373 -0.42 18.61 2.85
N LEU A 374 -0.39 18.49 1.52
CA LEU A 374 -1.10 17.43 0.81
C LEU A 374 -0.39 16.10 1.00
N SER A 375 -1.04 15.14 1.64
CA SER A 375 -0.44 13.84 1.99
C SER A 375 -0.84 12.71 1.05
N LEU A 376 -2.03 12.82 0.41
CA LEU A 376 -2.54 11.81 -0.52
C LEU A 376 -3.39 12.45 -1.61
N VAL A 377 -3.18 12.02 -2.84
CA VAL A 377 -4.04 12.21 -4.00
C VAL A 377 -4.50 10.83 -4.44
N LEU A 378 -5.79 10.51 -4.27
CA LEU A 378 -6.39 9.27 -4.74
C LEU A 378 -7.31 9.57 -5.92
N ILE A 379 -7.02 8.97 -7.06
CA ILE A 379 -7.78 9.13 -8.30
C ILE A 379 -8.46 7.79 -8.60
N ASP A 380 -9.77 7.76 -8.47
CA ASP A 380 -10.61 6.67 -8.98
C ASP A 380 -11.07 7.07 -10.39
N VAL A 381 -10.47 6.43 -11.39
CA VAL A 381 -10.71 6.77 -12.80
C VAL A 381 -12.10 6.32 -13.23
N ASP A 382 -12.53 5.17 -12.74
CA ASP A 382 -13.81 4.56 -13.14
C ASP A 382 -15.00 5.30 -12.53
N ALA A 383 -14.91 5.67 -11.26
CA ALA A 383 -15.93 6.45 -10.57
C ALA A 383 -15.82 7.96 -10.81
N ARG A 384 -14.81 8.42 -11.56
CA ARG A 384 -14.53 9.87 -11.77
C ARG A 384 -14.45 10.62 -10.44
N ARG A 385 -13.82 10.01 -9.44
CA ARG A 385 -13.67 10.55 -8.09
C ARG A 385 -12.22 10.91 -7.83
N LEU A 386 -12.00 12.08 -7.26
CA LEU A 386 -10.71 12.55 -6.76
C LEU A 386 -10.81 12.78 -5.26
N THR A 387 -9.93 12.17 -4.48
CA THR A 387 -9.86 12.38 -3.04
C THR A 387 -8.51 12.98 -2.67
N LEU A 388 -8.55 14.06 -1.90
CA LEU A 388 -7.36 14.73 -1.36
C LEU A 388 -7.36 14.62 0.17
N VAL A 389 -6.24 14.17 0.72
CA VAL A 389 -6.02 14.13 2.18
C VAL A 389 -4.93 15.12 2.54
N TRP A 390 -5.26 16.02 3.45
CA TRP A 390 -4.38 17.09 3.92
C TRP A 390 -4.03 16.90 5.38
N ALA A 391 -2.82 17.28 5.77
CA ALA A 391 -2.32 17.23 7.13
C ALA A 391 -1.79 18.60 7.58
N GLY A 392 -2.17 19.01 8.78
CA GLY A 392 -1.61 20.18 9.46
C GLY A 392 -0.90 19.75 10.74
N ARG A 393 0.42 19.99 10.87
CA ARG A 393 1.26 19.51 11.96
C ARG A 393 1.59 20.61 12.96
N HIS A 394 1.45 20.32 14.25
CA HIS A 394 1.81 21.20 15.35
C HIS A 394 2.76 20.51 16.34
N ARG A 395 3.89 21.15 16.58
CA ARG A 395 4.84 20.79 17.66
C ARG A 395 4.61 21.73 18.84
N GLY A 396 4.16 21.19 19.93
CA GLY A 396 3.87 22.00 21.13
C GLY A 396 4.25 21.30 22.41
N LYS A 397 4.41 22.07 23.49
CA LYS A 397 4.73 21.54 24.82
C LYS A 397 3.51 20.86 25.49
N ARG A 398 2.29 21.22 25.06
CA ARG A 398 1.03 20.69 25.60
C ARG A 398 0.28 20.02 24.48
N LEU A 399 0.27 18.68 24.48
CA LEU A 399 -0.50 17.87 23.56
C LEU A 399 -1.56 17.08 24.34
N PRO A 400 -2.73 16.80 23.74
CA PRO A 400 -3.74 15.96 24.38
C PRO A 400 -3.19 14.54 24.59
N ALA A 401 -3.65 13.87 25.64
CA ALA A 401 -3.31 12.47 25.84
C ALA A 401 -3.92 11.59 24.73
N PRO A 402 -3.32 10.44 24.38
CA PRO A 402 -3.80 9.56 23.30
C PRO A 402 -5.30 9.22 23.41
N GLN A 403 -5.80 8.94 24.62
CA GLN A 403 -7.20 8.61 24.87
C GLN A 403 -8.17 9.79 24.66
N GLN A 404 -7.66 11.02 24.56
CA GLN A 404 -8.47 12.25 24.39
C GLN A 404 -8.56 12.67 22.91
N LEU A 405 -7.78 12.07 22.01
CA LEU A 405 -7.64 12.51 20.61
C LEU A 405 -8.96 12.50 19.85
N ALA A 406 -9.78 11.47 20.04
CA ALA A 406 -11.07 11.37 19.37
C ALA A 406 -11.98 12.55 19.75
N ALA A 407 -12.09 12.87 21.04
CA ALA A 407 -12.86 14.02 21.52
C ALA A 407 -12.20 15.35 21.12
N PHE A 408 -10.86 15.40 21.13
CA PHE A 408 -10.09 16.59 20.76
C PHE A 408 -10.28 17.00 19.29
N THR A 409 -10.68 16.06 18.42
CA THR A 409 -10.99 16.34 17.01
C THR A 409 -12.06 17.44 16.86
N ALA A 410 -12.99 17.58 17.81
CA ALA A 410 -13.99 18.64 17.82
C ALA A 410 -13.40 20.07 17.94
N ASN A 411 -12.17 20.20 18.40
CA ASN A 411 -11.47 21.48 18.51
C ASN A 411 -10.79 21.93 17.20
N VAL A 412 -10.89 21.13 16.14
CA VAL A 412 -10.32 21.44 14.81
C VAL A 412 -11.40 22.01 13.92
N SER A 413 -11.21 23.23 13.47
CA SER A 413 -12.00 23.83 12.38
C SER A 413 -11.18 23.87 11.09
N VAL A 414 -11.86 23.62 9.97
CA VAL A 414 -11.26 23.63 8.63
C VAL A 414 -12.04 24.59 7.75
N THR A 415 -11.36 25.58 7.22
CA THR A 415 -11.90 26.50 6.22
C THR A 415 -11.12 26.36 4.91
N TRP A 416 -11.71 26.69 3.78
CA TRP A 416 -11.08 26.54 2.48
C TRP A 416 -10.79 27.89 1.87
N SER A 417 -9.57 28.07 1.37
CA SER A 417 -9.23 29.22 0.53
C SER A 417 -9.31 28.80 -0.93
N ALA A 418 -9.94 29.64 -1.75
CA ALA A 418 -9.79 29.53 -3.21
C ALA A 418 -8.29 29.59 -3.56
N GLY A 419 -7.85 28.71 -4.46
CA GLY A 419 -6.50 28.72 -5.00
C GLY A 419 -6.36 29.80 -6.08
#